data_2393a9f9cac6faec5b2b71ea94c1e2c3
#
_entry.id   2393a9f9cac6faec5b2b71ea94c1e2c3
#
_cell.length_a   1.000
_cell.length_b   1.000
_cell.length_c   1.000
_cell.angle_alpha   90.00
_cell.angle_beta   90.00
_cell.angle_gamma   90.00
#
_symmetry.space_group_name_H-M   'P 1'
#
loop_
_entity.id
_entity.type
_entity.pdbx_description
1 polymer ?
#
loop_
_entity_poly.entity_id
_entity_poly.type
_entity_poly.pdbx_seq_one_letter_code
_entity_poly.pdbx_strand_id
1 'polypeptide(L)'
;VTRAFLEHGHTKIDTAFVYSDSQSKTILGGLKIDTKANPLFGNSLKPDSLRFQLETSLKWLQCPRVDLFYLLRPDHSTPVEETLSACHQLHQEGKFLDLGLSNYATWEVAKICNLCKSNGWTLPTVYQGMYNATTQQVKTELFPCLRHSGLRFYAFNPLAGDLLTGKYKYKDKDRKQPMGRFFGTQWAEIYRNRFWKKHHFDGIALVEKALQAAYGASAPSMTSAALWWMYHHSQLQGAHGDAVILGMSSLEQLEQNLAAAEEGPLEPDVVEAFNQAWQLVAHECPNYFH
;
A
#
# COMPACT_ATOMS: atom_id res chain seq x y z
N VAL A 1 -19.28 3.61 4.27
CA VAL A 1 -17.97 2.97 4.06
C VAL A 1 -17.41 2.49 5.40
N THR A 2 -17.06 3.37 6.36
CA THR A 2 -16.46 2.99 7.66
C THR A 2 -17.30 1.99 8.44
N ARG A 3 -18.64 2.19 8.48
CA ARG A 3 -19.55 1.29 9.18
C ARG A 3 -19.55 -0.13 8.58
N ALA A 4 -19.66 -0.25 7.26
CA ALA A 4 -19.59 -1.54 6.57
C ALA A 4 -18.23 -2.25 6.82
N PHE A 5 -17.12 -1.50 6.82
CA PHE A 5 -15.79 -2.01 7.12
C PHE A 5 -15.70 -2.61 8.55
N LEU A 6 -16.29 -1.92 9.53
CA LEU A 6 -16.37 -2.40 10.92
C LEU A 6 -17.27 -3.63 11.06
N GLU A 7 -18.41 -3.67 10.37
CA GLU A 7 -19.36 -4.79 10.38
C GLU A 7 -18.72 -6.09 9.84
N HIS A 8 -17.70 -5.98 8.96
CA HIS A 8 -16.88 -7.10 8.50
C HIS A 8 -15.70 -7.43 9.45
N GLY A 9 -15.64 -6.85 10.64
CA GLY A 9 -14.63 -7.14 11.66
C GLY A 9 -13.28 -6.45 11.46
N HIS A 10 -13.16 -5.56 10.48
CA HIS A 10 -11.94 -4.81 10.24
C HIS A 10 -11.89 -3.54 11.09
N THR A 11 -10.71 -3.21 11.63
CA THR A 11 -10.56 -2.09 12.58
C THR A 11 -9.44 -1.11 12.23
N LYS A 12 -8.62 -1.39 11.21
CA LYS A 12 -7.48 -0.52 10.84
C LYS A 12 -7.81 0.39 9.67
N ILE A 13 -7.55 1.68 9.83
CA ILE A 13 -7.70 2.69 8.78
C ILE A 13 -6.36 3.36 8.53
N ASP A 14 -5.91 3.29 7.27
CA ASP A 14 -4.69 3.92 6.80
C ASP A 14 -4.96 5.33 6.28
N THR A 15 -4.27 6.31 6.85
CA THR A 15 -4.34 7.72 6.42
C THR A 15 -2.95 8.31 6.19
N ALA A 16 -2.87 9.57 5.76
CA ALA A 16 -1.62 10.32 5.72
C ALA A 16 -1.88 11.81 5.88
N PHE A 17 -0.86 12.54 6.34
CA PHE A 17 -0.90 13.99 6.44
C PHE A 17 -1.27 14.64 5.09
N VAL A 18 -0.83 14.05 3.98
CA VAL A 18 -0.99 14.57 2.62
C VAL A 18 -2.34 14.23 1.96
N TYR A 19 -3.14 13.32 2.54
CA TYR A 19 -4.31 12.75 1.84
C TYR A 19 -5.60 13.56 1.96
N SER A 20 -5.69 14.60 2.74
CA SER A 20 -7.00 15.22 2.93
C SER A 20 -7.02 16.71 3.14
N ASP A 21 -7.96 17.31 2.44
CA ASP A 21 -8.69 18.48 2.89
C ASP A 21 -9.57 18.07 4.08
N SER A 22 -8.98 17.88 5.26
CA SER A 22 -9.53 17.84 6.63
C SER A 22 -10.93 17.24 6.91
N GLN A 23 -11.71 16.76 5.94
CA GLN A 23 -13.09 16.29 6.16
C GLN A 23 -13.25 14.82 6.53
N SER A 24 -12.22 13.98 6.36
CA SER A 24 -12.32 12.51 6.54
C SER A 24 -12.18 12.04 7.99
N LYS A 25 -12.01 12.93 8.96
CA LYS A 25 -11.39 12.60 10.26
C LYS A 25 -12.33 12.57 11.47
N THR A 26 -13.59 12.87 11.34
CA THR A 26 -14.50 13.10 12.49
C THR A 26 -15.25 11.85 13.01
N ILE A 27 -15.05 10.64 12.46
CA ILE A 27 -15.93 9.47 12.72
C ILE A 27 -15.12 8.23 13.21
N LEU A 28 -14.06 8.37 14.00
CA LEU A 28 -13.13 7.26 14.20
C LEU A 28 -12.99 6.76 15.65
N GLY A 29 -13.98 6.91 16.50
CA GLY A 29 -13.95 6.31 17.84
C GLY A 29 -13.85 4.78 17.79
N GLY A 30 -12.81 4.21 18.43
CA GLY A 30 -12.61 2.76 18.53
C GLY A 30 -11.85 2.09 17.37
N LEU A 31 -11.42 2.86 16.37
CA LEU A 31 -10.61 2.37 15.24
C LEU A 31 -9.11 2.53 15.51
N LYS A 32 -8.33 1.60 14.97
CA LYS A 32 -6.87 1.74 14.87
C LYS A 32 -6.55 2.64 13.69
N ILE A 33 -5.79 3.70 13.95
CA ILE A 33 -5.54 4.74 12.97
C ILE A 33 -4.06 4.82 12.69
N ASP A 34 -3.71 4.77 11.41
CA ASP A 34 -2.36 4.95 10.92
C ASP A 34 -2.25 6.31 10.23
N THR A 35 -1.14 7.03 10.42
CA THR A 35 -0.84 8.27 9.70
C THR A 35 0.62 8.32 9.26
N LYS A 36 0.95 9.25 8.36
CA LYS A 36 2.28 9.33 7.75
C LYS A 36 2.78 10.77 7.70
N ALA A 37 4.05 10.95 8.07
CA ALA A 37 4.81 12.16 7.73
C ALA A 37 5.48 12.02 6.36
N ASN A 38 5.63 13.12 5.65
CA ASN A 38 6.25 13.16 4.33
C ASN A 38 7.22 14.33 4.19
N PRO A 39 8.28 14.20 3.36
CA PRO A 39 9.20 15.28 3.05
C PRO A 39 8.82 16.09 1.80
N LEU A 40 7.56 16.07 1.38
CA LEU A 40 7.07 16.71 0.16
C LEU A 40 6.31 17.99 0.47
N PHE A 41 6.10 18.82 -0.54
CA PHE A 41 5.27 20.03 -0.47
C PHE A 41 5.71 21.02 0.63
N GLY A 42 7.01 21.24 0.73
CA GLY A 42 7.59 22.16 1.73
C GLY A 42 7.81 21.55 3.12
N ASN A 43 7.49 20.27 3.31
CA ASN A 43 7.80 19.54 4.54
C ASN A 43 9.17 18.84 4.44
N SER A 44 9.65 18.34 5.58
CA SER A 44 10.86 17.52 5.70
C SER A 44 10.68 16.46 6.78
N LEU A 45 11.66 15.58 6.94
CA LEU A 45 11.73 14.67 8.08
C LEU A 45 12.66 15.16 9.20
N LYS A 46 12.98 16.46 9.21
CA LYS A 46 13.66 17.12 10.35
C LYS A 46 12.80 17.05 11.60
N PRO A 47 13.40 17.06 12.81
CA PRO A 47 12.68 16.91 14.07
C PRO A 47 11.45 17.81 14.22
N ASP A 48 11.60 19.12 13.97
CA ASP A 48 10.49 20.09 14.12
C ASP A 48 9.37 19.84 13.11
N SER A 49 9.71 19.49 11.87
CA SER A 49 8.73 19.17 10.82
C SER A 49 8.00 17.87 11.12
N LEU A 50 8.68 16.84 11.60
CA LEU A 50 8.06 15.57 12.03
C LEU A 50 7.05 15.81 13.15
N ARG A 51 7.46 16.53 14.18
CA ARG A 51 6.59 16.89 15.30
C ARG A 51 5.36 17.66 14.82
N PHE A 52 5.55 18.68 14.01
CA PHE A 52 4.45 19.48 13.45
C PHE A 52 3.47 18.62 12.65
N GLN A 53 3.96 17.74 11.77
CA GLN A 53 3.11 16.88 10.94
C GLN A 53 2.31 15.88 11.78
N LEU A 54 2.95 15.26 12.79
CA LEU A 54 2.27 14.30 13.67
C LEU A 54 1.24 14.99 14.56
N GLU A 55 1.61 16.07 15.24
CA GLU A 55 0.69 16.82 16.12
C GLU A 55 -0.49 17.41 15.37
N THR A 56 -0.27 17.91 14.17
CA THR A 56 -1.35 18.37 13.27
C THR A 56 -2.27 17.20 12.91
N SER A 57 -1.70 16.03 12.58
CA SER A 57 -2.50 14.83 12.29
C SER A 57 -3.33 14.40 13.50
N LEU A 58 -2.75 14.38 14.70
CA LEU A 58 -3.46 14.04 15.96
C LEU A 58 -4.61 15.01 16.22
N LYS A 59 -4.37 16.31 16.03
CA LYS A 59 -5.41 17.35 16.16
C LYS A 59 -6.55 17.14 15.19
N TRP A 60 -6.24 16.86 13.93
CA TRP A 60 -7.26 16.61 12.92
C TRP A 60 -8.03 15.31 13.17
N LEU A 61 -7.34 14.26 13.62
CA LEU A 61 -7.93 12.97 13.95
C LEU A 61 -8.69 13.00 15.30
N GLN A 62 -8.56 14.08 16.06
CA GLN A 62 -9.15 14.23 17.39
C GLN A 62 -8.79 13.07 18.33
N CYS A 63 -7.56 12.56 18.23
CA CYS A 63 -7.07 11.49 19.08
C CYS A 63 -5.72 11.88 19.74
N PRO A 64 -5.43 11.37 20.94
CA PRO A 64 -4.18 11.69 21.65
C PRO A 64 -2.96 10.98 21.06
N ARG A 65 -3.19 9.88 20.32
CA ARG A 65 -2.15 9.08 19.70
C ARG A 65 -2.71 8.32 18.49
N VAL A 66 -1.83 7.93 17.56
CA VAL A 66 -2.13 6.97 16.49
C VAL A 66 -1.53 5.61 16.82
N ASP A 67 -2.05 4.55 16.18
CA ASP A 67 -1.52 3.20 16.36
C ASP A 67 -0.21 3.02 15.60
N LEU A 68 -0.11 3.57 14.39
CA LEU A 68 1.06 3.42 13.54
C LEU A 68 1.41 4.76 12.87
N PHE A 69 2.65 5.18 13.04
CA PHE A 69 3.19 6.40 12.43
C PHE A 69 4.25 6.03 11.41
N TYR A 70 4.02 6.37 10.15
CA TYR A 70 4.94 6.08 9.06
C TYR A 70 5.82 7.28 8.69
N LEU A 71 7.05 6.97 8.32
CA LEU A 71 7.85 7.80 7.43
C LEU A 71 7.46 7.41 5.99
N LEU A 72 6.77 8.30 5.26
CA LEU A 72 6.16 8.01 3.96
C LEU A 72 7.18 7.67 2.87
N ARG A 73 8.35 8.30 2.95
CA ARG A 73 9.48 8.08 2.03
C ARG A 73 10.76 8.68 2.62
N PRO A 74 11.95 8.31 2.11
CA PRO A 74 13.20 8.92 2.51
C PRO A 74 13.22 10.45 2.32
N ASP A 75 13.90 11.13 3.23
CA ASP A 75 14.33 12.52 3.08
C ASP A 75 15.86 12.55 3.04
N HIS A 76 16.42 12.48 1.83
CA HIS A 76 17.87 12.45 1.65
C HIS A 76 18.56 13.80 1.96
N SER A 77 17.79 14.84 2.27
CA SER A 77 18.31 16.12 2.75
C SER A 77 18.44 16.23 4.26
N THR A 78 17.89 15.26 5.00
CA THR A 78 17.95 15.20 6.46
C THR A 78 18.72 13.95 6.89
N PRO A 79 19.74 14.05 7.76
CA PRO A 79 20.38 12.88 8.33
C PRO A 79 19.35 11.95 8.98
N VAL A 80 19.35 10.68 8.60
CA VAL A 80 18.34 9.71 9.06
C VAL A 80 18.40 9.53 10.58
N GLU A 81 19.56 9.74 11.19
CA GLU A 81 19.78 9.69 12.63
C GLU A 81 18.96 10.74 13.37
N GLU A 82 18.87 11.97 12.82
CA GLU A 82 18.03 13.05 13.38
C GLU A 82 16.54 12.68 13.32
N THR A 83 16.11 12.15 12.18
CA THR A 83 14.74 11.66 11.97
C THR A 83 14.37 10.56 12.95
N LEU A 84 15.24 9.55 13.13
CA LEU A 84 14.98 8.40 14.01
C LEU A 84 15.00 8.80 15.49
N SER A 85 15.91 9.68 15.89
CA SER A 85 15.94 10.24 17.25
C SER A 85 14.65 11.00 17.56
N ALA A 86 14.17 11.83 16.63
CA ALA A 86 12.89 12.54 16.80
C ALA A 86 11.68 11.59 16.86
N CYS A 87 11.66 10.54 16.04
CA CYS A 87 10.63 9.50 16.14
C CYS A 87 10.64 8.82 17.52
N HIS A 88 11.83 8.50 18.04
CA HIS A 88 11.95 7.89 19.36
C HIS A 88 11.41 8.81 20.46
N GLN A 89 11.73 10.12 20.44
CA GLN A 89 11.19 11.10 21.39
C GLN A 89 9.65 11.15 21.31
N LEU A 90 9.07 11.26 20.12
CA LEU A 90 7.62 11.30 19.92
C LEU A 90 6.94 10.01 20.39
N HIS A 91 7.60 8.86 20.24
CA HIS A 91 7.13 7.59 20.79
C HIS A 91 7.16 7.59 22.32
N GLN A 92 8.24 8.06 22.94
CA GLN A 92 8.33 8.19 24.41
C GLN A 92 7.27 9.14 24.96
N GLU A 93 6.90 10.18 24.23
CA GLU A 93 5.77 11.06 24.54
C GLU A 93 4.39 10.41 24.37
N GLY A 94 4.33 9.15 23.91
CA GLY A 94 3.09 8.40 23.73
C GLY A 94 2.23 8.85 22.54
N LYS A 95 2.80 9.54 21.55
CA LYS A 95 2.05 10.08 20.40
C LYS A 95 1.73 9.02 19.33
N PHE A 96 2.42 7.90 19.34
CA PHE A 96 2.12 6.74 18.51
C PHE A 96 2.61 5.45 19.19
N LEU A 97 2.11 4.27 18.73
CA LEU A 97 2.50 2.98 19.28
C LEU A 97 3.60 2.31 18.44
N ASP A 98 3.39 2.17 17.14
CA ASP A 98 4.31 1.52 16.22
C ASP A 98 4.93 2.53 15.24
N LEU A 99 6.18 2.31 14.84
CA LEU A 99 6.85 3.04 13.77
C LEU A 99 6.81 2.23 12.48
N GLY A 100 6.48 2.88 11.37
CA GLY A 100 6.46 2.28 10.03
C GLY A 100 7.37 3.00 9.03
N LEU A 101 7.78 2.26 8.01
CA LEU A 101 8.52 2.78 6.86
C LEU A 101 7.71 2.56 5.59
N SER A 102 7.89 3.43 4.59
CA SER A 102 7.28 3.26 3.27
C SER A 102 8.18 3.87 2.20
N ASN A 103 8.31 3.20 1.05
CA ASN A 103 9.11 3.66 -0.09
C ASN A 103 10.63 3.81 0.18
N TYR A 104 11.17 3.14 1.18
CA TYR A 104 12.61 3.05 1.46
C TYR A 104 13.23 1.88 0.70
N ALA A 105 14.44 2.03 0.20
CA ALA A 105 15.21 0.92 -0.37
C ALA A 105 15.59 -0.10 0.72
N THR A 106 15.82 -1.34 0.33
CA THR A 106 16.17 -2.42 1.27
C THR A 106 17.39 -2.08 2.13
N TRP A 107 18.44 -1.49 1.54
CA TRP A 107 19.64 -1.11 2.28
C TRP A 107 19.36 -0.01 3.32
N GLU A 108 18.43 0.91 3.04
CA GLU A 108 18.01 1.95 3.99
C GLU A 108 17.25 1.33 5.16
N VAL A 109 16.35 0.37 4.88
CA VAL A 109 15.64 -0.36 5.94
C VAL A 109 16.63 -1.07 6.86
N ALA A 110 17.62 -1.78 6.30
CA ALA A 110 18.67 -2.44 7.08
C ALA A 110 19.48 -1.44 7.91
N LYS A 111 19.88 -0.31 7.31
CA LYS A 111 20.58 0.79 8.01
C LYS A 111 19.74 1.32 9.18
N ILE A 112 18.46 1.64 8.95
CA ILE A 112 17.54 2.16 9.98
C ILE A 112 17.40 1.18 11.14
N CYS A 113 17.17 -0.10 10.85
CA CYS A 113 17.04 -1.12 11.89
C CYS A 113 18.33 -1.23 12.74
N ASN A 114 19.50 -1.18 12.11
CA ASN A 114 20.77 -1.22 12.83
C ASN A 114 20.99 0.03 13.69
N LEU A 115 20.70 1.22 13.17
CA LEU A 115 20.79 2.46 13.92
C LEU A 115 19.87 2.45 15.13
N CYS A 116 18.63 2.04 14.97
CA CYS A 116 17.68 1.96 16.08
C CYS A 116 18.16 0.97 17.16
N LYS A 117 18.64 -0.22 16.76
CA LYS A 117 19.20 -1.21 17.70
C LYS A 117 20.40 -0.66 18.47
N SER A 118 21.36 -0.05 17.78
CA SER A 118 22.60 0.45 18.38
C SER A 118 22.38 1.63 19.34
N ASN A 119 21.35 2.45 19.12
CA ASN A 119 21.04 3.61 19.93
C ASN A 119 19.91 3.38 20.97
N GLY A 120 19.31 2.18 20.99
CA GLY A 120 18.14 1.91 21.85
C GLY A 120 16.89 2.70 21.44
N TRP A 121 16.77 3.06 20.17
CA TRP A 121 15.62 3.80 19.64
C TRP A 121 14.48 2.88 19.24
N THR A 122 13.30 3.47 19.08
CA THR A 122 12.09 2.76 18.62
C THR A 122 12.33 2.13 17.26
N LEU A 123 12.23 0.79 17.19
CA LEU A 123 12.40 0.03 15.96
C LEU A 123 11.16 0.16 15.07
N PRO A 124 11.32 0.26 13.75
CA PRO A 124 10.19 0.07 12.85
C PRO A 124 9.67 -1.37 12.91
N THR A 125 8.35 -1.54 12.86
CA THR A 125 7.67 -2.83 12.94
C THR A 125 6.88 -3.16 11.70
N VAL A 126 6.65 -2.17 10.82
CA VAL A 126 5.88 -2.32 9.58
C VAL A 126 6.60 -1.62 8.44
N TYR A 127 6.58 -2.27 7.29
CA TYR A 127 6.90 -1.64 6.01
C TYR A 127 5.64 -1.62 5.13
N GLN A 128 5.25 -0.44 4.66
CA GLN A 128 4.16 -0.30 3.69
C GLN A 128 4.73 -0.12 2.29
N GLY A 129 4.40 -1.01 1.36
CA GLY A 129 4.99 -1.02 0.03
C GLY A 129 4.01 -1.40 -1.09
N MET A 130 4.37 -1.02 -2.31
CA MET A 130 3.61 -1.39 -3.50
C MET A 130 3.83 -2.87 -3.83
N TYR A 131 2.75 -3.65 -3.81
CA TYR A 131 2.79 -5.06 -4.16
C TYR A 131 1.45 -5.53 -4.71
N ASN A 132 1.46 -6.19 -5.85
CA ASN A 132 0.31 -6.81 -6.49
C ASN A 132 0.80 -7.84 -7.53
N ALA A 133 -0.15 -8.52 -8.18
CA ALA A 133 0.17 -9.58 -9.14
C ALA A 133 1.04 -9.14 -10.32
N THR A 134 1.04 -7.85 -10.67
CA THR A 134 1.86 -7.28 -11.76
C THR A 134 2.95 -6.31 -11.26
N THR A 135 3.21 -6.29 -9.95
CA THR A 135 4.24 -5.45 -9.32
C THR A 135 4.87 -6.25 -8.19
N GLN A 136 5.92 -7.03 -8.50
CA GLN A 136 6.48 -8.02 -7.58
C GLN A 136 7.97 -7.79 -7.23
N GLN A 137 8.51 -6.62 -7.53
CA GLN A 137 9.94 -6.32 -7.34
C GLN A 137 10.40 -6.48 -5.88
N VAL A 138 9.53 -6.21 -4.91
CA VAL A 138 9.80 -6.35 -3.46
C VAL A 138 10.18 -7.78 -3.03
N LYS A 139 9.86 -8.80 -3.84
CA LYS A 139 10.10 -10.20 -3.50
C LYS A 139 11.58 -10.57 -3.44
N THR A 140 12.41 -9.92 -4.27
CA THR A 140 13.80 -10.34 -4.49
C THR A 140 14.69 -10.01 -3.30
N GLU A 141 14.55 -8.82 -2.74
CA GLU A 141 15.47 -8.32 -1.71
C GLU A 141 14.74 -7.79 -0.48
N LEU A 142 13.66 -7.03 -0.67
CA LEU A 142 12.98 -6.37 0.45
C LEU A 142 12.33 -7.40 1.39
N PHE A 143 11.57 -8.36 0.90
CA PHE A 143 10.94 -9.36 1.77
C PHE A 143 11.95 -10.14 2.61
N PRO A 144 13.06 -10.69 2.08
CA PRO A 144 14.09 -11.29 2.92
C PRO A 144 14.61 -10.36 4.01
N CYS A 145 14.86 -9.08 3.70
CA CYS A 145 15.31 -8.08 4.67
C CYS A 145 14.26 -7.84 5.78
N LEU A 146 12.99 -7.69 5.41
CA LEU A 146 11.91 -7.49 6.37
C LEU A 146 11.74 -8.69 7.29
N ARG A 147 11.78 -9.92 6.76
CA ARG A 147 11.69 -11.16 7.55
C ARG A 147 12.86 -11.27 8.54
N HIS A 148 14.09 -11.00 8.08
CA HIS A 148 15.26 -10.97 8.94
C HIS A 148 15.13 -9.94 10.08
N SER A 149 14.53 -8.80 9.79
CA SER A 149 14.40 -7.69 10.75
C SER A 149 13.10 -7.75 11.59
N GLY A 150 12.20 -8.70 11.32
CA GLY A 150 10.94 -8.87 12.03
C GLY A 150 9.86 -7.83 11.68
N LEU A 151 9.95 -7.20 10.49
CA LEU A 151 8.95 -6.25 10.02
C LEU A 151 7.82 -6.97 9.28
N ARG A 152 6.59 -6.52 9.53
CA ARG A 152 5.39 -6.88 8.76
C ARG A 152 5.36 -6.08 7.47
N PHE A 153 4.72 -6.62 6.43
CA PHE A 153 4.52 -5.91 5.16
C PHE A 153 3.04 -5.60 4.92
N TYR A 154 2.74 -4.33 4.66
CA TYR A 154 1.41 -3.89 4.28
C TYR A 154 1.40 -3.50 2.82
N ALA A 155 0.69 -4.27 1.98
CA ALA A 155 0.65 -4.08 0.53
C ALA A 155 -0.35 -3.01 0.13
N PHE A 156 0.11 -1.90 -0.47
CA PHE A 156 -0.77 -0.94 -1.11
C PHE A 156 -0.85 -1.18 -2.64
N ASN A 157 -1.86 -0.61 -3.28
CA ASN A 157 -2.18 -0.82 -4.71
C ASN A 157 -2.37 -2.30 -5.11
N PRO A 158 -3.15 -3.09 -4.36
CA PRO A 158 -3.37 -4.50 -4.71
C PRO A 158 -3.98 -4.70 -6.10
N LEU A 159 -4.70 -3.69 -6.60
CA LEU A 159 -5.32 -3.67 -7.94
C LEU A 159 -4.55 -2.80 -8.96
N ALA A 160 -3.28 -2.50 -8.72
CA ALA A 160 -2.45 -1.66 -9.61
C ALA A 160 -3.15 -0.34 -10.01
N GLY A 161 -3.73 0.36 -9.02
CA GLY A 161 -4.46 1.61 -9.23
C GLY A 161 -5.76 1.45 -10.06
N ASP A 162 -6.47 0.37 -9.91
CA ASP A 162 -7.66 -0.08 -10.65
C ASP A 162 -7.38 -0.73 -12.02
N LEU A 163 -6.12 -0.89 -12.44
CA LEU A 163 -5.84 -1.53 -13.72
C LEU A 163 -6.27 -3.01 -13.74
N LEU A 164 -5.99 -3.73 -12.63
CA LEU A 164 -6.36 -5.14 -12.48
C LEU A 164 -7.85 -5.38 -12.24
N THR A 165 -8.70 -4.39 -12.44
CA THR A 165 -10.16 -4.58 -12.54
C THR A 165 -10.60 -5.04 -13.92
N GLY A 166 -9.73 -4.95 -14.94
CA GLY A 166 -10.06 -5.29 -16.33
C GLY A 166 -10.95 -4.28 -17.04
N LYS A 167 -11.40 -3.21 -16.39
CA LYS A 167 -12.37 -2.25 -16.96
C LYS A 167 -11.80 -1.34 -18.06
N TYR A 168 -10.46 -1.22 -18.14
CA TYR A 168 -9.80 -0.34 -19.09
C TYR A 168 -9.23 -1.10 -20.27
N LYS A 169 -9.18 -0.40 -21.42
CA LYS A 169 -8.43 -0.84 -22.62
C LYS A 169 -7.26 0.11 -22.86
N TYR A 170 -6.16 -0.38 -23.43
CA TYR A 170 -4.96 0.42 -23.64
C TYR A 170 -5.25 1.73 -24.40
N LYS A 171 -6.13 1.70 -25.41
CA LYS A 171 -6.54 2.87 -26.23
C LYS A 171 -7.39 3.90 -25.47
N ASP A 172 -7.85 3.60 -24.26
CA ASP A 172 -8.69 4.53 -23.48
C ASP A 172 -7.93 5.74 -22.99
N LYS A 173 -6.58 5.72 -22.97
CA LYS A 173 -5.74 6.87 -22.63
C LYS A 173 -6.00 8.09 -23.53
N ASP A 174 -6.42 7.86 -24.78
CA ASP A 174 -6.62 8.88 -25.79
C ASP A 174 -8.09 9.36 -25.86
N ARG A 175 -8.95 8.86 -24.96
CA ARG A 175 -10.38 9.18 -24.92
C ARG A 175 -10.74 9.93 -23.64
N LYS A 176 -11.84 10.70 -23.71
CA LYS A 176 -12.40 11.33 -22.50
C LYS A 176 -12.93 10.22 -21.58
N GLN A 177 -12.36 10.10 -20.41
CA GLN A 177 -12.73 9.12 -19.40
C GLN A 177 -13.31 9.80 -18.15
N PRO A 178 -14.16 9.12 -17.38
CA PRO A 178 -14.60 9.60 -16.07
C PRO A 178 -13.40 9.86 -15.15
N MET A 179 -13.58 10.76 -14.19
CA MET A 179 -12.57 10.98 -13.15
C MET A 179 -12.28 9.69 -12.39
N GLY A 180 -11.00 9.42 -12.16
CA GLY A 180 -10.53 8.24 -11.46
C GLY A 180 -9.03 8.25 -11.26
N ARG A 181 -8.47 7.14 -10.84
CA ARG A 181 -7.04 7.03 -10.52
C ARG A 181 -6.13 7.37 -11.71
N PHE A 182 -6.56 7.05 -12.93
CA PHE A 182 -5.80 7.29 -14.16
C PHE A 182 -6.20 8.57 -14.91
N PHE A 183 -7.32 9.21 -14.55
CA PHE A 183 -7.88 10.34 -15.30
C PHE A 183 -8.42 11.42 -14.38
N GLY A 184 -8.14 12.68 -14.71
CA GLY A 184 -8.78 13.84 -14.08
C GLY A 184 -8.34 14.20 -12.66
N THR A 185 -7.34 13.52 -12.09
CA THR A 185 -6.77 13.82 -10.77
C THR A 185 -5.32 14.29 -10.87
N GLN A 186 -4.83 15.00 -9.87
CA GLN A 186 -3.42 15.39 -9.78
C GLN A 186 -2.45 14.20 -9.76
N TRP A 187 -2.91 13.01 -9.40
CA TRP A 187 -2.13 11.78 -9.34
C TRP A 187 -2.20 10.95 -10.63
N ALA A 188 -3.07 11.33 -11.58
CA ALA A 188 -3.36 10.53 -12.76
C ALA A 188 -2.12 10.26 -13.62
N GLU A 189 -1.25 11.25 -13.79
CA GLU A 189 0.00 11.10 -14.54
C GLU A 189 0.93 10.08 -13.90
N ILE A 190 1.11 10.15 -12.58
CA ILE A 190 1.95 9.21 -11.82
C ILE A 190 1.45 7.78 -11.99
N TYR A 191 0.12 7.57 -11.88
CA TYR A 191 -0.47 6.24 -12.04
C TYR A 191 -0.38 5.72 -13.47
N ARG A 192 -0.57 6.59 -14.49
CA ARG A 192 -0.35 6.21 -15.88
C ARG A 192 1.10 5.83 -16.14
N ASN A 193 2.05 6.59 -15.66
CA ASN A 193 3.48 6.31 -15.81
C ASN A 193 3.87 4.97 -15.15
N ARG A 194 3.22 4.60 -14.05
CA ARG A 194 3.46 3.32 -13.36
C ARG A 194 2.85 2.15 -14.09
N PHE A 195 1.60 2.23 -14.49
CA PHE A 195 0.78 1.07 -14.83
C PHE A 195 0.20 1.08 -16.25
N TRP A 196 0.04 2.24 -16.91
CA TRP A 196 -0.61 2.33 -18.23
C TRP A 196 0.36 2.02 -19.36
N LYS A 197 0.86 0.79 -19.40
CA LYS A 197 1.79 0.30 -20.40
C LYS A 197 1.19 -0.88 -21.14
N LYS A 198 1.52 -1.03 -22.43
CA LYS A 198 0.92 -2.07 -23.28
C LYS A 198 1.03 -3.46 -22.66
N HIS A 199 2.20 -3.82 -22.13
CA HIS A 199 2.44 -5.13 -21.53
C HIS A 199 1.54 -5.45 -20.34
N HIS A 200 1.09 -4.46 -19.56
CA HIS A 200 0.10 -4.69 -18.51
C HIS A 200 -1.25 -5.12 -19.07
N PHE A 201 -1.70 -4.50 -20.17
CA PHE A 201 -2.95 -4.90 -20.83
C PHE A 201 -2.85 -6.26 -21.50
N ASP A 202 -1.68 -6.58 -22.10
CA ASP A 202 -1.41 -7.91 -22.64
C ASP A 202 -1.44 -8.97 -21.52
N GLY A 203 -0.86 -8.68 -20.37
CA GLY A 203 -0.90 -9.54 -19.17
C GLY A 203 -2.32 -9.74 -18.63
N ILE A 204 -3.12 -8.67 -18.55
CA ILE A 204 -4.54 -8.76 -18.15
C ILE A 204 -5.30 -9.68 -19.10
N ALA A 205 -5.11 -9.54 -20.41
CA ALA A 205 -5.77 -10.39 -21.39
C ALA A 205 -5.40 -11.88 -21.25
N LEU A 206 -4.14 -12.20 -20.88
CA LEU A 206 -3.74 -13.57 -20.57
C LEU A 206 -4.51 -14.13 -19.37
N VAL A 207 -4.62 -13.35 -18.30
CA VAL A 207 -5.34 -13.75 -17.08
C VAL A 207 -6.83 -13.92 -17.35
N GLU A 208 -7.47 -12.98 -18.07
CA GLU A 208 -8.89 -13.07 -18.45
C GLU A 208 -9.16 -14.35 -19.27
N LYS A 209 -8.29 -14.69 -20.22
CA LYS A 209 -8.38 -15.93 -20.99
C LYS A 209 -8.27 -17.18 -20.10
N ALA A 210 -7.34 -17.19 -19.15
CA ALA A 210 -7.16 -18.29 -18.21
C ALA A 210 -8.37 -18.44 -17.27
N LEU A 211 -8.93 -17.34 -16.78
CA LEU A 211 -10.15 -17.33 -15.97
C LEU A 211 -11.33 -17.93 -16.74
N GLN A 212 -11.51 -17.51 -17.97
CA GLN A 212 -12.58 -18.05 -18.81
C GLN A 212 -12.39 -19.54 -19.11
N ALA A 213 -11.16 -20.00 -19.33
CA ALA A 213 -10.85 -21.41 -19.56
C ALA A 213 -11.07 -22.28 -18.31
N ALA A 214 -10.68 -21.78 -17.14
CA ALA A 214 -10.77 -22.54 -15.89
C ALA A 214 -12.19 -22.59 -15.31
N TYR A 215 -12.93 -21.48 -15.38
CA TYR A 215 -14.22 -21.33 -14.69
C TYR A 215 -15.44 -21.17 -15.62
N GLY A 216 -15.23 -20.95 -16.92
CA GLY A 216 -16.32 -20.76 -17.88
C GLY A 216 -17.28 -19.64 -17.49
N ALA A 217 -18.58 -19.95 -17.47
CA ALA A 217 -19.62 -18.99 -17.11
C ALA A 217 -19.58 -18.56 -15.63
N SER A 218 -18.87 -19.30 -14.77
CA SER A 218 -18.71 -18.98 -13.34
C SER A 218 -17.39 -18.26 -13.02
N ALA A 219 -16.72 -17.72 -14.06
CA ALA A 219 -15.45 -17.03 -13.86
C ALA A 219 -15.59 -15.84 -12.89
N PRO A 220 -14.72 -15.73 -11.88
CA PRO A 220 -14.69 -14.58 -11.00
C PRO A 220 -14.33 -13.32 -11.80
N SER A 221 -14.67 -12.15 -11.27
CA SER A 221 -14.22 -10.89 -11.84
C SER A 221 -12.70 -10.80 -11.81
N MET A 222 -12.11 -9.99 -12.69
CA MET A 222 -10.67 -9.72 -12.66
C MET A 222 -10.23 -9.11 -11.32
N THR A 223 -11.09 -8.28 -10.70
CA THR A 223 -10.87 -7.74 -9.35
C THR A 223 -10.76 -8.85 -8.31
N SER A 224 -11.73 -9.78 -8.29
CA SER A 224 -11.72 -10.92 -7.38
C SER A 224 -10.47 -11.78 -7.58
N ALA A 225 -10.16 -12.11 -8.84
CA ALA A 225 -8.98 -12.91 -9.17
C ALA A 225 -7.67 -12.26 -8.72
N ALA A 226 -7.52 -10.94 -8.91
CA ALA A 226 -6.34 -10.20 -8.46
C ALA A 226 -6.22 -10.19 -6.92
N LEU A 227 -7.33 -10.07 -6.20
CA LEU A 227 -7.34 -10.13 -4.72
C LEU A 227 -7.10 -11.55 -4.22
N TRP A 228 -7.67 -12.59 -4.85
CA TRP A 228 -7.38 -14.00 -4.52
C TRP A 228 -5.90 -14.31 -4.71
N TRP A 229 -5.29 -13.77 -5.77
CA TRP A 229 -3.84 -13.88 -5.94
C TRP A 229 -3.09 -13.26 -4.75
N MET A 230 -3.50 -12.07 -4.30
CA MET A 230 -2.87 -11.40 -3.14
C MET A 230 -2.99 -12.23 -1.85
N TYR A 231 -4.15 -12.79 -1.57
CA TYR A 231 -4.42 -13.49 -0.31
C TYR A 231 -3.91 -14.93 -0.27
N HIS A 232 -3.89 -15.63 -1.42
CA HIS A 232 -3.62 -17.06 -1.45
C HIS A 232 -2.32 -17.44 -2.18
N HIS A 233 -1.83 -16.60 -3.09
CA HIS A 233 -0.71 -16.96 -3.99
C HIS A 233 0.46 -16.00 -3.92
N SER A 234 0.34 -14.89 -3.19
CA SER A 234 1.44 -13.94 -2.98
C SER A 234 2.42 -14.44 -1.91
N GLN A 235 3.48 -13.66 -1.67
CA GLN A 235 4.42 -13.94 -0.56
C GLN A 235 4.00 -13.27 0.76
N LEU A 236 2.81 -12.68 0.83
CA LEU A 236 2.27 -12.18 2.10
C LEU A 236 1.96 -13.34 3.03
N GLN A 237 2.25 -13.18 4.31
CA GLN A 237 2.05 -14.19 5.32
C GLN A 237 1.25 -13.60 6.48
N GLY A 238 -0.04 -13.94 6.56
CA GLY A 238 -0.93 -13.48 7.63
C GLY A 238 -0.42 -13.85 9.02
N ALA A 239 0.26 -15.00 9.16
CA ALA A 239 0.88 -15.42 10.42
C ALA A 239 1.99 -14.48 10.91
N HIS A 240 2.64 -13.73 10.01
CA HIS A 240 3.59 -12.66 10.35
C HIS A 240 2.90 -11.32 10.60
N GLY A 241 1.60 -11.21 10.37
CA GLY A 241 0.84 -9.98 10.48
C GLY A 241 0.91 -9.10 9.22
N ASP A 242 1.26 -9.68 8.07
CA ASP A 242 1.16 -8.99 6.79
C ASP A 242 -0.30 -8.68 6.44
N ALA A 243 -0.53 -7.63 5.68
CA ALA A 243 -1.88 -7.19 5.32
C ALA A 243 -1.94 -6.57 3.92
N VAL A 244 -3.15 -6.52 3.38
CA VAL A 244 -3.48 -5.82 2.14
C VAL A 244 -4.26 -4.55 2.48
N ILE A 245 -3.83 -3.42 1.93
CA ILE A 245 -4.52 -2.14 2.07
C ILE A 245 -5.48 -1.98 0.90
N LEU A 246 -6.77 -2.01 1.21
CA LEU A 246 -7.83 -1.80 0.24
C LEU A 246 -8.13 -0.31 0.09
N GLY A 247 -8.04 0.20 -1.15
CA GLY A 247 -8.52 1.52 -1.51
C GLY A 247 -9.89 1.42 -2.20
N MET A 248 -10.78 2.35 -1.91
CA MET A 248 -12.10 2.39 -2.55
C MET A 248 -12.57 3.83 -2.73
N SER A 249 -13.44 4.06 -3.72
CA SER A 249 -14.12 5.33 -3.95
C SER A 249 -15.63 5.24 -3.73
N SER A 250 -16.18 4.04 -3.54
CA SER A 250 -17.59 3.79 -3.26
C SER A 250 -17.78 2.67 -2.24
N LEU A 251 -18.98 2.59 -1.64
CA LEU A 251 -19.36 1.51 -0.74
C LEU A 251 -19.41 0.17 -1.50
N GLU A 252 -19.93 0.17 -2.71
CA GLU A 252 -19.99 -1.02 -3.56
C GLU A 252 -18.61 -1.61 -3.83
N GLN A 253 -17.60 -0.77 -4.13
CA GLN A 253 -16.23 -1.24 -4.28
C GLN A 253 -15.67 -1.86 -3.00
N LEU A 254 -15.99 -1.28 -1.84
CA LEU A 254 -15.57 -1.87 -0.57
C LEU A 254 -16.20 -3.24 -0.37
N GLU A 255 -17.51 -3.37 -0.55
CA GLU A 255 -18.23 -4.64 -0.39
C GLU A 255 -17.70 -5.72 -1.35
N GLN A 256 -17.48 -5.39 -2.61
CA GLN A 256 -16.85 -6.29 -3.58
C GLN A 256 -15.44 -6.73 -3.17
N ASN A 257 -14.62 -5.80 -2.71
CA ASN A 257 -13.26 -6.11 -2.27
C ASN A 257 -13.25 -6.98 -1.00
N LEU A 258 -14.16 -6.73 -0.06
CA LEU A 258 -14.28 -7.52 1.17
C LEU A 258 -14.80 -8.93 0.86
N ALA A 259 -15.83 -9.06 0.02
CA ALA A 259 -16.32 -10.36 -0.42
C ALA A 259 -15.23 -11.17 -1.11
N ALA A 260 -14.47 -10.56 -2.01
CA ALA A 260 -13.34 -11.22 -2.68
C ALA A 260 -12.24 -11.67 -1.71
N ALA A 261 -12.09 -11.01 -0.55
CA ALA A 261 -11.10 -11.39 0.45
C ALA A 261 -11.43 -12.72 1.17
N GLU A 262 -12.69 -13.15 1.15
CA GLU A 262 -13.16 -14.37 1.79
C GLU A 262 -13.22 -15.57 0.85
N GLU A 263 -12.93 -15.37 -0.43
CA GLU A 263 -13.03 -16.37 -1.49
C GLU A 263 -11.65 -16.79 -2.02
N GLY A 264 -11.62 -17.80 -2.91
CA GLY A 264 -10.42 -18.40 -3.49
C GLY A 264 -10.11 -19.76 -2.89
N PRO A 265 -8.95 -20.36 -3.14
CA PRO A 265 -7.86 -19.87 -4.02
C PRO A 265 -8.16 -19.97 -5.52
N LEU A 266 -7.23 -19.45 -6.35
CA LEU A 266 -7.30 -19.60 -7.81
C LEU A 266 -6.86 -20.98 -8.25
N GLU A 267 -7.40 -21.44 -9.40
CA GLU A 267 -6.91 -22.63 -10.10
C GLU A 267 -5.44 -22.42 -10.56
N PRO A 268 -4.62 -23.49 -10.57
CA PRO A 268 -3.19 -23.42 -10.91
C PRO A 268 -2.88 -22.73 -12.24
N ASP A 269 -3.68 -22.98 -13.28
CA ASP A 269 -3.49 -22.37 -14.61
C ASP A 269 -3.71 -20.86 -14.59
N VAL A 270 -4.60 -20.36 -13.73
CA VAL A 270 -4.81 -18.92 -13.55
C VAL A 270 -3.65 -18.29 -12.77
N VAL A 271 -3.12 -18.98 -11.76
CA VAL A 271 -1.91 -18.54 -11.05
C VAL A 271 -0.74 -18.43 -12.00
N GLU A 272 -0.57 -19.40 -12.89
CA GLU A 272 0.47 -19.38 -13.92
C GLU A 272 0.28 -18.23 -14.91
N ALA A 273 -0.96 -17.92 -15.29
CA ALA A 273 -1.26 -16.77 -16.13
C ALA A 273 -0.86 -15.44 -15.46
N PHE A 274 -1.05 -15.30 -14.14
CA PHE A 274 -0.54 -14.16 -13.39
C PHE A 274 0.99 -14.12 -13.35
N ASN A 275 1.67 -15.26 -13.23
CA ASN A 275 3.13 -15.33 -13.30
C ASN A 275 3.64 -14.87 -14.67
N GLN A 276 3.01 -15.30 -15.74
CA GLN A 276 3.33 -14.86 -17.10
C GLN A 276 3.06 -13.37 -17.29
N ALA A 277 1.94 -12.85 -16.77
CA ALA A 277 1.63 -11.43 -16.78
C ALA A 277 2.72 -10.61 -16.06
N TRP A 278 3.20 -11.08 -14.91
CA TRP A 278 4.33 -10.46 -14.22
C TRP A 278 5.60 -10.48 -15.06
N GLN A 279 5.95 -11.59 -15.69
CA GLN A 279 7.13 -11.69 -16.56
C GLN A 279 7.09 -10.69 -17.71
N LEU A 280 5.90 -10.43 -18.28
CA LEU A 280 5.74 -9.44 -19.36
C LEU A 280 6.06 -8.01 -18.88
N VAL A 281 5.76 -7.66 -17.65
CA VAL A 281 5.87 -6.29 -17.14
C VAL A 281 7.08 -6.07 -16.22
N ALA A 282 7.77 -7.12 -15.81
CA ALA A 282 8.84 -7.05 -14.82
C ALA A 282 9.97 -6.08 -15.19
N HIS A 283 10.34 -6.03 -16.48
CA HIS A 283 11.38 -5.16 -17.01
C HIS A 283 10.99 -3.66 -17.02
N GLU A 284 9.70 -3.34 -16.94
CA GLU A 284 9.15 -1.99 -16.87
C GLU A 284 8.62 -1.64 -15.48
N CYS A 285 8.75 -2.55 -14.51
CA CYS A 285 8.24 -2.34 -13.16
C CYS A 285 8.91 -1.13 -12.52
N PRO A 286 8.15 -0.16 -12.00
CA PRO A 286 8.74 0.96 -11.27
C PRO A 286 9.40 0.47 -9.98
N ASN A 287 10.45 1.16 -9.54
CA ASN A 287 11.07 0.89 -8.26
C ASN A 287 10.04 0.98 -7.13
N TYR A 288 10.16 0.12 -6.13
CA TYR A 288 9.33 0.14 -4.92
C TYR A 288 9.79 1.22 -3.93
N PHE A 289 10.92 1.88 -4.17
CA PHE A 289 11.55 2.92 -3.35
C PHE A 289 11.74 4.22 -4.14
N HIS A 290 12.08 5.30 -3.46
CA HIS A 290 12.29 6.63 -4.05
C HIS A 290 13.60 7.26 -3.58
#